data_6f46dc723681d8067789aa99cf31fc21
#
_entry.id   6f46dc723681d8067789aa99cf31fc21
#
_cell.length_a   1.000
_cell.length_b   1.000
_cell.length_c   1.000
_cell.angle_alpha   90.00
_cell.angle_beta   90.00
_cell.angle_gamma   90.00
#
_symmetry.space_group_name_H-M   'P 1'
#
loop_
_entity.id
_entity.type
_entity.pdbx_description
1 polymer ?
#
loop_
_entity_poly.entity_id
_entity_poly.type
_entity_poly.pdbx_seq_one_letter_code
_entity_poly.pdbx_strand_id
1 'polypeptide(L)' 'MKKYEKIGYGFVKKNPKHTPNSKQPMFTGELNLNGDYIGAKDKVSIAMWRKTDYGKESFSIQATKETDE' A
#
# COMPACT_ATOMS: atom_id res chain seq x y z
N MET A 1 -24.26 14.69 -6.31
CA MET A 1 -23.64 13.44 -6.74
C MET A 1 -22.16 13.45 -6.45
N LYS A 2 -21.64 12.32 -5.97
CA LYS A 2 -20.20 12.19 -5.77
C LYS A 2 -19.54 11.88 -7.10
N LYS A 3 -18.43 12.55 -7.37
CA LYS A 3 -17.60 12.25 -8.54
C LYS A 3 -16.31 11.59 -8.06
N TYR A 4 -15.83 10.64 -8.83
CA TYR A 4 -14.60 9.94 -8.51
C TYR A 4 -13.55 10.26 -9.56
N GLU A 5 -12.40 10.73 -9.08
CA GLU A 5 -11.29 11.07 -9.95
C GLU A 5 -10.14 10.09 -9.67
N LYS A 6 -9.59 9.53 -10.73
CA LYS A 6 -8.44 8.62 -10.59
C LYS A 6 -7.19 9.46 -10.41
N ILE A 7 -6.56 9.33 -9.25
CA ILE A 7 -5.35 10.09 -8.94
C ILE A 7 -4.09 9.24 -9.02
N GLY A 8 -4.23 7.96 -9.26
CA GLY A 8 -3.08 7.08 -9.38
C GLY A 8 -3.50 5.64 -9.61
N TYR A 9 -2.51 4.78 -9.72
CA TYR A 9 -2.72 3.35 -9.88
C TYR A 9 -1.51 2.60 -9.35
N GLY A 10 -1.68 1.34 -9.07
CA GLY A 10 -0.58 0.54 -8.58
C GLY A 10 -0.96 -0.91 -8.47
N PHE A 11 -0.14 -1.65 -7.78
CA PHE A 11 -0.38 -3.08 -7.56
C PHE A 11 0.18 -3.51 -6.22
N VAL A 12 -0.34 -4.60 -5.71
CA VAL A 12 0.25 -5.30 -4.56
C VAL A 12 0.37 -6.77 -4.94
N LYS A 13 1.40 -7.41 -4.41
CA LYS A 13 1.65 -8.82 -4.64
C LYS A 13 2.01 -9.48 -3.32
N LYS A 14 1.87 -10.79 -3.26
CA LYS A 14 2.17 -11.55 -2.07
C LYS A 14 3.65 -11.44 -1.72
N ASN A 15 3.94 -11.16 -0.45
CA ASN A 15 5.31 -11.06 0.03
C ASN A 15 5.86 -12.46 0.31
N PRO A 16 6.87 -12.92 -0.44
CA PRO A 16 7.42 -14.27 -0.25
C PRO A 16 8.13 -14.44 1.09
N LYS A 17 8.51 -13.34 1.74
CA LYS A 17 9.17 -13.40 3.04
C LYS A 17 8.19 -13.48 4.21
N HIS A 18 6.90 -13.37 3.93
CA HIS A 18 5.89 -13.43 4.97
C HIS A 18 5.72 -14.85 5.47
N THR A 19 5.74 -15.01 6.80
CA THR A 19 5.38 -16.28 7.45
C THR A 19 4.32 -15.98 8.51
N PRO A 20 3.52 -16.98 8.91
CA PRO A 20 2.44 -16.73 9.88
C PRO A 20 2.86 -16.10 11.20
N ASN A 21 4.10 -16.33 11.61
CA ASN A 21 4.61 -15.82 12.88
C ASN A 21 5.51 -14.60 12.71
N SER A 22 5.68 -14.10 11.49
CA SER A 22 6.55 -12.96 11.26
C SER A 22 5.78 -11.65 11.33
N LYS A 23 6.50 -10.57 11.59
CA LYS A 23 5.93 -9.23 11.56
C LYS A 23 5.99 -8.61 10.16
N GLN A 24 6.40 -9.40 9.18
CA GLN A 24 6.48 -8.93 7.80
C GLN A 24 5.09 -8.71 7.22
N PRO A 25 4.94 -7.73 6.34
CA PRO A 25 3.64 -7.53 5.70
C PRO A 25 3.25 -8.72 4.81
N MET A 26 1.97 -8.99 4.74
CA MET A 26 1.45 -10.08 3.92
C MET A 26 1.53 -9.75 2.43
N PHE A 27 1.29 -8.49 2.08
CA PHE A 27 1.38 -8.01 0.70
C PHE A 27 2.24 -6.77 0.64
N THR A 28 3.00 -6.63 -0.43
CA THR A 28 3.79 -5.44 -0.70
C THR A 28 3.55 -5.01 -2.14
N GLY A 29 3.74 -3.73 -2.41
CA GLY A 29 3.54 -3.23 -3.75
C GLY A 29 3.95 -1.79 -3.90
N GLU A 30 3.50 -1.19 -4.98
CA GLU A 30 3.82 0.20 -5.32
C GLU A 30 2.56 0.92 -5.78
N LEU A 31 2.51 2.20 -5.49
CA LEU A 31 1.45 3.08 -5.96
C LEU A 31 2.08 4.24 -6.70
N ASN A 32 1.63 4.45 -7.93
CA ASN A 32 2.07 5.57 -8.77
C ASN A 32 0.96 6.61 -8.78
N LEU A 33 1.27 7.82 -8.33
CA LEU A 33 0.30 8.90 -8.28
C LEU A 33 0.48 9.84 -9.46
N ASN A 34 -0.63 10.46 -9.88
CA ASN A 34 -0.59 11.45 -10.94
C ASN A 34 0.24 12.66 -10.53
N GLY A 35 0.78 13.36 -11.51
CA GLY A 35 1.80 14.38 -11.31
C GLY A 35 1.51 15.53 -10.36
N ASP A 36 0.25 15.79 -10.07
CA ASP A 36 -0.13 16.87 -9.16
C ASP A 36 -0.18 16.42 -7.70
N TYR A 37 0.15 15.15 -7.44
CA TYR A 37 0.08 14.57 -6.10
C TYR A 37 1.45 14.07 -5.67
N ILE A 38 1.87 14.42 -4.48
CA ILE A 38 3.09 13.95 -3.81
C ILE A 38 4.36 14.04 -4.68
N GLY A 39 4.38 14.92 -5.68
CA GLY A 39 5.52 15.01 -6.59
C GLY A 39 5.41 13.99 -7.73
N ALA A 40 5.58 14.46 -8.94
CA ALA A 40 5.28 13.71 -10.16
C ALA A 40 6.10 12.44 -10.37
N LYS A 41 7.24 12.32 -9.72
CA LYS A 41 8.17 11.21 -9.97
C LYS A 41 8.29 10.27 -8.78
N ASP A 42 7.54 10.52 -7.72
CA ASP A 42 7.70 9.75 -6.50
C ASP A 42 6.86 8.49 -6.54
N LYS A 43 7.50 7.39 -6.21
CA LYS A 43 6.82 6.14 -6.01
C LYS A 43 6.50 5.98 -4.53
N VAL A 44 5.30 5.55 -4.27
CA VAL A 44 4.86 5.25 -2.91
C VAL A 44 4.86 3.75 -2.74
N SER A 45 5.60 3.27 -1.76
CA SER A 45 5.64 1.85 -1.43
C SER A 45 4.47 1.52 -0.52
N ILE A 46 3.79 0.43 -0.81
CA ILE A 46 2.62 -0.01 -0.05
C ILE A 46 2.95 -1.32 0.66
N ALA A 47 2.57 -1.39 1.93
CA ALA A 47 2.66 -2.63 2.69
C ALA A 47 1.30 -2.87 3.34
N MET A 48 0.88 -4.13 3.37
CA MET A 48 -0.42 -4.51 3.91
C MET A 48 -0.25 -5.64 4.90
N TRP A 49 -0.93 -5.51 6.05
CA TRP A 49 -0.97 -6.52 7.09
C TRP A 49 -2.40 -6.97 7.31
N ARG A 50 -2.58 -8.27 7.47
CA ARG A 50 -3.88 -8.83 7.75
C ARG A 50 -4.24 -8.61 9.22
N LYS A 51 -5.46 -8.17 9.46
CA LYS A 51 -6.03 -8.04 10.79
C LYS A 51 -7.32 -8.83 10.89
N THR A 52 -7.54 -9.46 12.04
CA THR A 52 -8.80 -10.13 12.32
C THR A 52 -9.36 -9.56 13.62
N ASP A 53 -10.47 -8.84 13.53
CA ASP A 53 -11.15 -8.27 14.68
C ASP A 53 -12.59 -8.77 14.69
N TYR A 54 -13.00 -9.33 15.82
CA TYR A 54 -14.39 -9.79 16.01
C TYR A 54 -14.86 -10.72 14.88
N GLY A 55 -13.97 -11.58 14.39
CA GLY A 55 -14.31 -12.51 13.33
C GLY A 55 -14.36 -11.90 11.94
N LYS A 56 -14.05 -10.62 11.81
CA LYS A 56 -14.01 -9.94 10.51
C LYS A 56 -12.59 -9.76 10.06
N GLU A 57 -12.33 -10.05 8.80
CA GLU A 57 -11.02 -9.92 8.20
C GLU A 57 -10.89 -8.52 7.60
N SER A 58 -9.78 -7.86 7.90
CA SER A 58 -9.46 -6.57 7.33
C SER A 58 -7.96 -6.46 7.11
N PHE A 59 -7.53 -5.43 6.40
CA PHE A 59 -6.12 -5.19 6.15
C PHE A 59 -5.75 -3.80 6.60
N SER A 60 -4.60 -3.70 7.26
CA SER A 60 -3.98 -2.43 7.60
C SER A 60 -2.99 -2.09 6.48
N ILE A 61 -3.04 -0.85 6.00
CA ILE A 61 -2.20 -0.40 4.90
C ILE A 61 -1.26 0.69 5.39
N GLN A 62 0.02 0.56 5.05
CA GLN A 62 1.00 1.59 5.30
C GLN A 62 1.59 2.04 3.97
N ALA A 63 1.61 3.32 3.75
CA ALA A 63 2.22 3.91 2.57
C ALA A 63 3.47 4.66 2.99
N THR A 64 4.58 4.41 2.30
CA THR A 64 5.84 5.08 2.58
C THR A 64 6.38 5.68 1.30
N LYS A 65 7.03 6.83 1.45
CA LYS A 65 7.66 7.53 0.35
C LYS A 65 9.17 7.53 0.60
N GLU A 66 9.92 7.15 -0.42
CA GLU A 66 11.37 7.22 -0.34
C GLU A 66 11.81 8.65 -0.61
N THR A 67 12.62 9.18 0.28
CA THR A 67 13.16 10.54 0.11
C THR A 67 14.67 10.48 0.01
N ASP A 68 15.20 11.23 -0.93
CA ASP A 68 16.66 11.40 -1.06
C ASP A 68 17.11 12.52 -0.14
N GLU A 69 17.89 12.16 0.85
CA GLU A 69 18.55 13.15 1.70
C GLU A 69 20.04 13.01 1.60
#